data_9adb59fb997fddb3c775adb8df5751e1
#
_entry.id   9adb59fb997fddb3c775adb8df5751e1
#
_cell.length_a   1.000
_cell.length_b   1.000
_cell.length_c   1.000
_cell.angle_alpha   90.00
_cell.angle_beta   90.00
_cell.angle_gamma   90.00
#
_symmetry.space_group_name_H-M   'P 1'
#
loop_
_entity.id
_entity.type
_entity.pdbx_description
1 polymer ?
#
loop_
_entity_poly.entity_id
_entity_poly.type
_entity_poly.pdbx_seq_one_letter_code
_entity_poly.pdbx_strand_id
1 'polypeptide(L)'
;MKKTTTAILCVILAMACLLTACAGKSENEAKVYKDGMFTDVPASSPYRDYVAAVYEMGLMGASDDKQNAFGANESVSVGDAVSYADRLHSLYTGDKAKFEQSDPWYQVYIDYAVTDGILEAAPEDCTQYITRAAFAQLISKCMPATSLPTINSVEDGSIPDVTMDSTYADSIYLLYRAGVFTGETDGSFRPEENISRAEAAQAVARMAASSMRGKVTLAKPEVFSPDLTEQASKDDEYFKDAAILGNSLVEGLKMYSKLTTINYYSGTSMSVVSASKTELPQLLGTKYAKIYIELGINEIGEDVGTFKNDYGAMIDKIKSAEPDAKVYIMAILPVSKTKSSDGGNYTIERVKEYNSALYELATEKECYYLDDFAALVGSDGYLAADQTWDGVHLTPATYTVWENYIRTHYAAEK
;
A
#
# COMPACT_ATOMS: atom_id res chain seq x y z
N MET A 1 -32.21 4.93 15.05
CA MET A 1 -31.48 4.34 16.17
C MET A 1 -32.22 3.27 16.99
N LYS A 2 -33.53 3.01 16.79
CA LYS A 2 -34.29 1.96 17.55
C LYS A 2 -34.34 0.58 16.89
N LYS A 3 -33.85 0.41 15.65
CA LYS A 3 -33.94 -0.86 14.88
C LYS A 3 -32.71 -1.79 15.02
N THR A 4 -31.57 -1.28 15.44
CA THR A 4 -30.34 -2.06 15.59
C THR A 4 -30.28 -2.83 16.92
N THR A 5 -30.81 -2.26 17.97
CA THR A 5 -30.85 -2.90 19.30
C THR A 5 -31.73 -4.15 19.35
N THR A 6 -32.79 -4.18 18.55
CA THR A 6 -33.73 -5.34 18.51
C THR A 6 -33.13 -6.53 17.76
N ALA A 7 -32.27 -6.29 16.75
CA ALA A 7 -31.62 -7.37 15.99
C ALA A 7 -30.53 -8.09 16.80
N ILE A 8 -29.78 -7.36 17.60
CA ILE A 8 -28.73 -7.93 18.48
C ILE A 8 -29.38 -8.78 19.59
N LEU A 9 -30.49 -8.32 20.14
CA LEU A 9 -31.23 -9.07 21.17
C LEU A 9 -31.81 -10.40 20.62
N CYS A 10 -32.25 -10.45 19.36
CA CYS A 10 -32.79 -11.66 18.75
C CYS A 10 -31.73 -12.72 18.46
N VAL A 11 -30.48 -12.34 18.15
CA VAL A 11 -29.41 -13.32 17.88
C VAL A 11 -28.89 -13.94 19.19
N ILE A 12 -28.79 -13.16 20.26
CA ILE A 12 -28.44 -13.64 21.59
C ILE A 12 -29.55 -14.57 22.11
N LEU A 13 -30.82 -14.24 21.86
CA LEU A 13 -31.95 -15.10 22.25
C LEU A 13 -32.02 -16.40 21.44
N ALA A 14 -31.62 -16.42 20.15
CA ALA A 14 -31.60 -17.63 19.34
C ALA A 14 -30.52 -18.62 19.77
N MET A 15 -29.36 -18.14 20.26
CA MET A 15 -28.34 -19.01 20.88
C MET A 15 -28.75 -19.52 22.26
N ALA A 16 -29.45 -18.72 23.06
CA ALA A 16 -30.01 -19.16 24.35
C ALA A 16 -31.10 -20.23 24.19
N CYS A 17 -31.86 -20.22 23.09
CA CYS A 17 -32.89 -21.24 22.84
C CYS A 17 -32.34 -22.61 22.42
N LEU A 18 -31.13 -22.72 21.89
CA LEU A 18 -30.47 -24.00 21.58
C LEU A 18 -29.90 -24.68 22.84
N LEU A 19 -29.68 -23.96 23.92
CA LEU A 19 -29.18 -24.47 25.20
C LEU A 19 -30.30 -25.04 26.12
N THR A 20 -31.59 -24.81 25.83
CA THR A 20 -32.70 -25.25 26.66
C THR A 20 -33.28 -26.63 26.31
N ALA A 21 -32.73 -27.34 25.31
CA ALA A 21 -33.25 -28.65 24.90
C ALA A 21 -32.61 -29.86 25.62
N CYS A 22 -31.67 -29.67 26.56
CA CYS A 22 -31.13 -30.73 27.40
C CYS A 22 -31.23 -30.35 28.87
N ALA A 23 -32.36 -30.65 29.52
CA ALA A 23 -32.59 -30.49 30.93
C ALA A 23 -31.77 -31.51 31.76
N GLY A 24 -30.54 -31.13 32.10
CA GLY A 24 -29.79 -31.68 33.22
C GLY A 24 -29.35 -30.48 34.06
N LYS A 25 -29.81 -30.46 35.32
CA LYS A 25 -29.43 -29.41 36.30
C LYS A 25 -27.90 -29.26 36.39
N SER A 26 -27.33 -28.21 35.87
CA SER A 26 -26.03 -27.66 36.25
C SER A 26 -26.19 -26.16 36.37
N GLU A 27 -25.86 -25.62 37.52
CA GLU A 27 -25.82 -24.21 37.87
C GLU A 27 -24.80 -23.49 37.02
N ASN A 28 -25.22 -22.99 35.86
CA ASN A 28 -24.55 -21.90 35.17
C ASN A 28 -25.63 -20.85 34.90
N GLU A 29 -25.81 -19.93 35.88
CA GLU A 29 -26.52 -18.70 35.58
C GLU A 29 -25.84 -18.03 34.41
N ALA A 30 -26.61 -17.73 33.34
CA ALA A 30 -26.09 -17.01 32.21
C ALA A 30 -25.47 -15.68 32.67
N LYS A 31 -24.20 -15.47 32.39
CA LYS A 31 -23.54 -14.19 32.70
C LYS A 31 -24.23 -13.08 31.92
N VAL A 32 -24.67 -12.05 32.62
CA VAL A 32 -25.30 -10.86 31.99
C VAL A 32 -24.45 -9.65 32.27
N TYR A 33 -24.00 -9.00 31.19
CA TYR A 33 -23.26 -7.75 31.30
C TYR A 33 -24.21 -6.58 31.64
N LYS A 34 -23.78 -5.71 32.53
CA LYS A 34 -24.50 -4.49 32.91
C LYS A 34 -23.60 -3.27 32.72
N ASP A 35 -24.14 -2.19 32.18
CA ASP A 35 -23.38 -0.94 32.06
C ASP A 35 -22.85 -0.49 33.43
N GLY A 36 -21.58 -0.10 33.47
CA GLY A 36 -20.88 0.25 34.68
C GLY A 36 -20.33 -0.93 35.48
N MET A 37 -20.50 -2.19 35.02
CA MET A 37 -19.89 -3.37 35.64
C MET A 37 -18.36 -3.23 35.66
N PHE A 38 -17.77 -2.78 34.58
CA PHE A 38 -16.35 -2.47 34.48
C PHE A 38 -16.14 -0.96 34.39
N THR A 39 -15.47 -0.39 35.37
CA THR A 39 -15.31 1.07 35.54
C THR A 39 -14.46 1.69 34.42
N ASP A 40 -13.59 0.91 33.80
CA ASP A 40 -12.70 1.30 32.70
C ASP A 40 -13.30 1.07 31.30
N VAL A 41 -14.54 0.57 31.22
CA VAL A 41 -15.30 0.39 29.99
C VAL A 41 -16.62 1.16 30.08
N PRO A 42 -16.58 2.50 29.92
CA PRO A 42 -17.81 3.31 29.96
C PRO A 42 -18.74 2.97 28.77
N ALA A 43 -20.02 3.30 28.93
CA ALA A 43 -21.03 3.06 27.88
C ALA A 43 -20.71 3.71 26.53
N SER A 44 -19.85 4.75 26.50
CA SER A 44 -19.36 5.41 25.29
C SER A 44 -18.13 4.75 24.68
N SER A 45 -17.54 3.73 25.33
CA SER A 45 -16.36 3.04 24.80
C SER A 45 -16.67 2.34 23.47
N PRO A 46 -15.83 2.46 22.45
CA PRO A 46 -15.98 1.72 21.18
C PRO A 46 -15.89 0.20 21.38
N TYR A 47 -15.29 -0.25 22.48
CA TYR A 47 -15.13 -1.66 22.82
C TYR A 47 -16.26 -2.22 23.70
N ARG A 48 -17.19 -1.38 24.18
CA ARG A 48 -18.23 -1.77 25.14
C ARG A 48 -19.00 -3.01 24.72
N ASP A 49 -19.47 -3.06 23.49
CA ASP A 49 -20.29 -4.17 23.00
C ASP A 49 -19.48 -5.47 22.82
N TYR A 50 -18.21 -5.36 22.47
CA TYR A 50 -17.30 -6.50 22.41
C TYR A 50 -16.96 -7.06 23.78
N VAL A 51 -16.69 -6.20 24.75
CA VAL A 51 -16.45 -6.59 26.15
C VAL A 51 -17.68 -7.25 26.74
N ALA A 52 -18.87 -6.72 26.51
CA ALA A 52 -20.11 -7.34 26.94
C ALA A 52 -20.29 -8.76 26.34
N ALA A 53 -20.05 -8.89 25.04
CA ALA A 53 -20.18 -10.18 24.34
C ALA A 53 -19.21 -11.23 24.88
N VAL A 54 -17.91 -10.92 25.02
CA VAL A 54 -16.92 -11.90 25.52
C VAL A 54 -17.15 -12.24 26.99
N TYR A 55 -17.68 -11.31 27.78
CA TYR A 55 -18.06 -11.56 29.19
C TYR A 55 -19.26 -12.52 29.25
N GLU A 56 -20.32 -12.24 28.52
CA GLU A 56 -21.55 -13.07 28.49
C GLU A 56 -21.30 -14.47 27.95
N MET A 57 -20.41 -14.61 26.98
CA MET A 57 -19.98 -15.90 26.44
C MET A 57 -18.96 -16.64 27.34
N GLY A 58 -18.48 -16.00 28.41
CA GLY A 58 -17.50 -16.60 29.34
C GLY A 58 -16.08 -16.70 28.75
N LEU A 59 -15.80 -15.98 27.66
CA LEU A 59 -14.50 -16.02 26.97
C LEU A 59 -13.45 -15.15 27.67
N MET A 60 -13.86 -13.97 28.17
CA MET A 60 -13.03 -13.04 28.93
C MET A 60 -13.79 -12.48 30.14
N GLY A 61 -13.07 -11.98 31.13
CA GLY A 61 -13.67 -11.41 32.35
C GLY A 61 -12.87 -10.23 32.90
N ALA A 62 -13.09 -9.93 34.18
CA ALA A 62 -12.33 -8.90 34.90
C ALA A 62 -10.82 -9.19 34.87
N SER A 63 -9.99 -8.17 34.93
CA SER A 63 -8.57 -8.30 35.23
C SER A 63 -8.37 -8.87 36.61
N ASP A 64 -7.42 -9.80 36.79
CA ASP A 64 -7.26 -10.61 38.03
C ASP A 64 -7.14 -9.78 39.30
N ASP A 65 -6.55 -8.58 39.22
CA ASP A 65 -6.32 -7.71 40.37
C ASP A 65 -7.48 -6.75 40.67
N LYS A 66 -8.48 -6.64 39.79
CA LYS A 66 -9.54 -5.61 39.88
C LYS A 66 -10.90 -6.17 39.47
N GLN A 67 -11.64 -6.72 40.44
CA GLN A 67 -12.96 -7.32 40.19
C GLN A 67 -13.98 -6.41 39.46
N ASN A 68 -13.76 -5.09 39.49
CA ASN A 68 -14.62 -4.07 38.85
C ASN A 68 -13.97 -3.37 37.67
N ALA A 69 -12.85 -3.87 37.15
CA ALA A 69 -12.18 -3.37 35.96
C ALA A 69 -11.95 -4.51 34.93
N PHE A 70 -12.14 -4.21 33.67
CA PHE A 70 -11.83 -5.14 32.59
C PHE A 70 -10.32 -5.17 32.26
N GLY A 71 -9.59 -4.11 32.62
CA GLY A 71 -8.21 -3.90 32.24
C GLY A 71 -8.08 -3.52 30.75
N ALA A 72 -9.02 -2.71 30.23
CA ALA A 72 -9.16 -2.46 28.80
C ALA A 72 -7.86 -2.07 28.07
N ASN A 73 -7.03 -1.24 28.73
CA ASN A 73 -5.75 -0.74 28.20
C ASN A 73 -4.54 -1.60 28.64
N GLU A 74 -4.75 -2.65 29.42
CA GLU A 74 -3.66 -3.54 29.83
C GLU A 74 -3.23 -4.43 28.66
N SER A 75 -1.92 -4.69 28.54
CA SER A 75 -1.41 -5.63 27.55
C SER A 75 -1.76 -7.07 27.94
N VAL A 76 -2.05 -7.89 26.95
CA VAL A 76 -2.39 -9.30 27.12
C VAL A 76 -1.11 -10.13 27.29
N SER A 77 -1.03 -10.97 28.33
CA SER A 77 0.06 -11.95 28.47
C SER A 77 -0.16 -13.14 27.50
N VAL A 78 0.91 -13.91 27.24
CA VAL A 78 0.82 -15.15 26.45
C VAL A 78 -0.16 -16.13 27.09
N GLY A 79 -0.11 -16.29 28.43
CA GLY A 79 -1.03 -17.16 29.16
C GLY A 79 -2.49 -16.72 29.04
N ASP A 80 -2.76 -15.41 29.16
CA ASP A 80 -4.11 -14.86 28.92
C ASP A 80 -4.58 -15.14 27.50
N ALA A 81 -3.74 -14.87 26.50
CA ALA A 81 -4.06 -15.07 25.09
C ALA A 81 -4.44 -16.53 24.80
N VAL A 82 -3.65 -17.49 25.30
CA VAL A 82 -3.95 -18.93 25.16
C VAL A 82 -5.28 -19.27 25.85
N SER A 83 -5.53 -18.72 27.05
CA SER A 83 -6.80 -18.96 27.75
C SER A 83 -8.02 -18.47 26.96
N TYR A 84 -7.89 -17.34 26.21
CA TYR A 84 -8.97 -16.85 25.34
C TYR A 84 -9.14 -17.73 24.10
N ALA A 85 -8.03 -18.16 23.50
CA ALA A 85 -8.01 -19.04 22.35
C ALA A 85 -8.69 -20.39 22.65
N ASP A 86 -8.37 -21.01 23.79
CA ASP A 86 -8.91 -22.29 24.21
C ASP A 86 -10.40 -22.23 24.52
N ARG A 87 -10.84 -21.19 25.22
CA ARG A 87 -12.27 -20.99 25.47
C ARG A 87 -13.03 -20.76 24.17
N LEU A 88 -12.43 -20.03 23.22
CA LEU A 88 -13.01 -19.84 21.90
C LEU A 88 -13.09 -21.16 21.12
N HIS A 89 -12.02 -21.97 21.15
CA HIS A 89 -11.99 -23.29 20.53
C HIS A 89 -13.03 -24.23 21.13
N SER A 90 -13.10 -24.32 22.46
CA SER A 90 -14.09 -25.12 23.18
C SER A 90 -15.53 -24.67 22.87
N LEU A 91 -15.77 -23.36 22.75
CA LEU A 91 -17.07 -22.83 22.33
C LEU A 91 -17.41 -23.27 20.90
N TYR A 92 -16.43 -23.23 19.98
CA TYR A 92 -16.61 -23.61 18.57
C TYR A 92 -16.85 -25.11 18.42
N THR A 93 -16.06 -25.97 19.08
CA THR A 93 -16.16 -27.44 19.00
C THR A 93 -17.36 -27.98 19.79
N GLY A 94 -17.77 -27.26 20.84
CA GLY A 94 -18.82 -27.69 21.75
C GLY A 94 -18.38 -28.84 22.67
N ASP A 95 -17.07 -29.02 22.86
CA ASP A 95 -16.48 -30.10 23.67
C ASP A 95 -16.70 -29.95 25.18
N LYS A 96 -17.16 -28.76 25.63
CA LYS A 96 -17.41 -28.42 27.02
C LYS A 96 -16.19 -28.63 27.92
N ALA A 97 -14.99 -28.23 27.38
CA ALA A 97 -13.76 -28.33 28.13
C ALA A 97 -13.88 -27.63 29.49
N LYS A 98 -13.35 -28.27 30.55
CA LYS A 98 -13.32 -27.74 31.88
C LYS A 98 -11.88 -27.32 32.19
N PHE A 99 -11.68 -26.02 32.31
CA PHE A 99 -10.40 -25.45 32.70
C PHE A 99 -10.35 -25.34 34.22
N GLU A 100 -9.90 -26.42 34.85
CA GLU A 100 -9.78 -26.49 36.29
C GLU A 100 -8.58 -25.65 36.80
N GLN A 101 -8.58 -25.27 38.08
CA GLN A 101 -7.48 -24.48 38.62
C GLN A 101 -6.17 -25.27 38.60
N SER A 102 -5.10 -24.65 38.08
CA SER A 102 -3.74 -25.21 37.99
C SER A 102 -2.72 -24.27 38.61
N ASP A 103 -1.50 -24.75 38.87
CA ASP A 103 -0.35 -23.95 39.27
C ASP A 103 0.83 -24.27 38.38
N PRO A 104 1.30 -23.30 37.58
CA PRO A 104 0.72 -21.95 37.40
C PRO A 104 -0.68 -21.99 36.76
N TRP A 105 -1.47 -20.96 36.97
CA TRP A 105 -2.88 -20.90 36.59
C TRP A 105 -3.15 -21.16 35.11
N TYR A 106 -2.18 -20.83 34.24
CA TYR A 106 -2.29 -20.97 32.78
C TYR A 106 -1.93 -22.38 32.31
N GLN A 107 -1.40 -23.28 33.16
CA GLN A 107 -0.91 -24.59 32.69
C GLN A 107 -2.01 -25.44 32.04
N VAL A 108 -3.20 -25.45 32.63
CA VAL A 108 -4.34 -26.21 32.07
C VAL A 108 -4.70 -25.76 30.64
N TYR A 109 -4.52 -24.47 30.34
CA TYR A 109 -4.76 -23.93 29.01
C TYR A 109 -3.62 -24.32 28.05
N ILE A 110 -2.38 -24.26 28.49
CA ILE A 110 -1.23 -24.68 27.66
C ILE A 110 -1.36 -26.16 27.29
N ASP A 111 -1.74 -27.03 28.25
CA ASP A 111 -1.91 -28.45 28.00
C ASP A 111 -3.05 -28.73 27.00
N TYR A 112 -4.15 -27.99 27.10
CA TYR A 112 -5.27 -28.07 26.16
C TYR A 112 -4.85 -27.59 24.76
N ALA A 113 -4.25 -26.39 24.66
CA ALA A 113 -3.84 -25.80 23.39
C ALA A 113 -2.85 -26.70 22.61
N VAL A 114 -1.92 -27.36 23.30
CA VAL A 114 -0.97 -28.30 22.69
C VAL A 114 -1.69 -29.59 22.26
N THR A 115 -2.59 -30.13 23.10
CA THR A 115 -3.33 -31.35 22.78
C THR A 115 -4.24 -31.19 21.56
N ASP A 116 -4.90 -30.05 21.43
CA ASP A 116 -5.84 -29.77 20.33
C ASP A 116 -5.16 -29.08 19.13
N GLY A 117 -3.82 -28.92 19.14
CA GLY A 117 -3.04 -28.41 18.03
C GLY A 117 -3.18 -26.91 17.76
N ILE A 118 -3.68 -26.16 18.72
CA ILE A 118 -3.70 -24.69 18.70
C ILE A 118 -2.25 -24.14 18.83
N LEU A 119 -1.47 -24.78 19.72
CA LEU A 119 -0.04 -24.56 19.87
C LEU A 119 0.73 -25.80 19.40
N GLU A 120 1.89 -25.58 18.75
CA GLU A 120 2.80 -26.65 18.37
C GLU A 120 3.61 -27.16 19.57
N ALA A 121 3.91 -26.29 20.51
CA ALA A 121 4.64 -26.58 21.75
C ALA A 121 4.26 -25.53 22.83
N ALA A 122 4.54 -25.90 24.10
CA ALA A 122 4.38 -24.94 25.20
C ALA A 122 5.31 -23.75 25.03
N PRO A 123 4.83 -22.52 25.25
CA PRO A 123 5.64 -21.32 25.23
C PRO A 123 6.70 -21.33 26.36
N GLU A 124 7.88 -20.75 26.15
CA GLU A 124 8.93 -20.68 27.16
C GLU A 124 8.55 -19.82 28.37
N ASP A 125 7.83 -18.70 28.13
CA ASP A 125 7.39 -17.79 29.18
C ASP A 125 5.98 -17.26 28.87
N CYS A 126 5.00 -17.76 29.63
CA CYS A 126 3.60 -17.36 29.50
C CYS A 126 3.26 -16.03 30.17
N THR A 127 4.21 -15.41 30.90
CA THR A 127 4.00 -14.13 31.59
C THR A 127 4.35 -12.92 30.73
N GLN A 128 5.07 -13.12 29.60
CA GLN A 128 5.38 -12.06 28.66
C GLN A 128 4.16 -11.58 27.90
N TYR A 129 4.19 -10.32 27.47
CA TYR A 129 3.11 -9.77 26.65
C TYR A 129 3.21 -10.29 25.21
N ILE A 130 2.03 -10.58 24.64
CA ILE A 130 1.91 -11.08 23.27
C ILE A 130 1.77 -9.92 22.28
N THR A 131 2.49 -10.00 21.16
CA THR A 131 2.30 -9.04 20.07
C THR A 131 0.98 -9.27 19.33
N ARG A 132 0.49 -8.26 18.62
CA ARG A 132 -0.71 -8.35 17.79
C ARG A 132 -0.58 -9.42 16.71
N ALA A 133 0.62 -9.55 16.12
CA ALA A 133 0.88 -10.60 15.12
C ALA A 133 0.81 -12.00 15.72
N ALA A 134 1.47 -12.24 16.83
CA ALA A 134 1.44 -13.54 17.51
C ALA A 134 0.02 -13.88 18.01
N PHE A 135 -0.74 -12.90 18.50
CA PHE A 135 -2.14 -13.09 18.87
C PHE A 135 -3.01 -13.45 17.66
N ALA A 136 -2.82 -12.79 16.52
CA ALA A 136 -3.53 -13.13 15.29
C ALA A 136 -3.23 -14.55 14.83
N GLN A 137 -1.96 -14.98 14.85
CA GLN A 137 -1.57 -16.37 14.56
C GLN A 137 -2.26 -17.37 15.49
N LEU A 138 -2.28 -17.08 16.79
CA LEU A 138 -2.89 -17.94 17.80
C LEU A 138 -4.39 -18.10 17.54
N ILE A 139 -5.15 -17.01 17.48
CA ILE A 139 -6.61 -17.11 17.32
C ILE A 139 -7.05 -17.62 15.96
N SER A 140 -6.23 -17.50 14.92
CA SER A 140 -6.54 -18.06 13.59
C SER A 140 -6.56 -19.59 13.58
N LYS A 141 -5.91 -20.23 14.56
CA LYS A 141 -5.86 -21.68 14.73
C LYS A 141 -7.04 -22.25 15.58
N CYS A 142 -7.82 -21.37 16.24
CA CYS A 142 -8.93 -21.80 17.10
C CYS A 142 -10.10 -22.47 16.36
N MET A 143 -10.20 -22.25 15.06
CA MET A 143 -11.23 -22.87 14.22
C MET A 143 -10.72 -22.99 12.78
N PRO A 144 -11.26 -23.94 11.97
CA PRO A 144 -10.87 -24.08 10.58
C PRO A 144 -11.11 -22.79 9.79
N ALA A 145 -10.23 -22.47 8.84
CA ALA A 145 -10.36 -21.30 7.96
C ALA A 145 -11.71 -21.26 7.21
N THR A 146 -12.31 -22.43 6.94
CA THR A 146 -13.64 -22.54 6.33
C THR A 146 -14.78 -21.97 7.19
N SER A 147 -14.55 -21.78 8.50
CA SER A 147 -15.49 -21.13 9.43
C SER A 147 -15.32 -19.62 9.48
N LEU A 148 -14.33 -19.11 8.75
CA LEU A 148 -13.98 -17.68 8.62
C LEU A 148 -14.20 -17.22 7.16
N PRO A 149 -15.46 -17.17 6.68
CA PRO A 149 -15.73 -16.78 5.31
C PRO A 149 -15.25 -15.35 5.03
N THR A 150 -14.72 -15.15 3.84
CA THR A 150 -14.34 -13.81 3.35
C THR A 150 -15.56 -12.93 3.22
N ILE A 151 -15.58 -11.82 3.94
CA ILE A 151 -16.62 -10.78 3.87
C ILE A 151 -16.06 -9.44 3.41
N ASN A 152 -14.74 -9.29 3.37
CA ASN A 152 -14.03 -8.07 3.02
C ASN A 152 -13.13 -8.30 1.80
N SER A 153 -12.99 -7.26 0.96
CA SER A 153 -12.01 -7.24 -0.13
C SER A 153 -10.70 -6.70 0.41
N VAL A 154 -9.72 -7.59 0.60
CA VAL A 154 -8.36 -7.25 1.08
C VAL A 154 -7.36 -7.97 0.19
N GLU A 155 -6.68 -7.21 -0.66
CA GLU A 155 -5.68 -7.74 -1.58
C GLU A 155 -4.38 -8.08 -0.86
N ASP A 156 -3.63 -9.07 -1.37
CA ASP A 156 -2.31 -9.41 -0.82
C ASP A 156 -1.35 -8.21 -1.00
N GLY A 157 -0.65 -7.83 0.08
CA GLY A 157 0.23 -6.66 0.12
C GLY A 157 -0.48 -5.32 0.28
N SER A 158 -1.80 -5.31 0.59
CA SER A 158 -2.57 -4.08 0.81
C SER A 158 -2.54 -3.56 2.26
N ILE A 159 -2.06 -4.36 3.21
CA ILE A 159 -1.88 -3.92 4.61
C ILE A 159 -0.49 -3.27 4.70
N PRO A 160 -0.38 -1.95 4.99
CA PRO A 160 0.86 -1.19 4.78
C PRO A 160 2.08 -1.69 5.56
N ASP A 161 1.87 -2.26 6.73
CA ASP A 161 2.90 -2.69 7.68
C ASP A 161 2.98 -4.23 7.84
N VAL A 162 2.40 -5.00 6.90
CA VAL A 162 2.44 -6.46 6.88
C VAL A 162 3.00 -6.93 5.55
N THR A 163 4.28 -7.32 5.53
CA THR A 163 4.93 -7.89 4.35
C THR A 163 4.47 -9.34 4.13
N MET A 164 4.26 -9.72 2.87
CA MET A 164 3.71 -11.05 2.51
C MET A 164 4.65 -12.22 2.81
N ASP A 165 5.94 -11.96 3.00
CA ASP A 165 6.96 -12.94 3.38
C ASP A 165 7.09 -13.14 4.90
N SER A 166 6.37 -12.34 5.69
CA SER A 166 6.36 -12.51 7.15
C SER A 166 5.58 -13.76 7.55
N THR A 167 6.04 -14.46 8.60
CA THR A 167 5.44 -15.72 9.08
C THR A 167 4.00 -15.58 9.58
N TYR A 168 3.56 -14.36 9.84
CA TYR A 168 2.22 -14.05 10.35
C TYR A 168 1.26 -13.52 9.27
N ALA A 169 1.75 -13.28 8.05
CA ALA A 169 0.95 -12.64 7.00
C ALA A 169 -0.36 -13.40 6.72
N ASP A 170 -0.29 -14.69 6.47
CA ASP A 170 -1.46 -15.51 6.13
C ASP A 170 -2.56 -15.41 7.20
N SER A 171 -2.20 -15.47 8.48
CA SER A 171 -3.14 -15.34 9.59
C SER A 171 -3.78 -13.96 9.65
N ILE A 172 -2.99 -12.90 9.47
CA ILE A 172 -3.50 -11.53 9.50
C ILE A 172 -4.45 -11.30 8.32
N TYR A 173 -4.05 -11.66 7.09
CA TYR A 173 -4.90 -11.51 5.90
C TYR A 173 -6.18 -12.33 5.99
N LEU A 174 -6.12 -13.57 6.51
CA LEU A 174 -7.31 -14.38 6.78
C LEU A 174 -8.29 -13.63 7.69
N LEU A 175 -7.78 -13.10 8.82
CA LEU A 175 -8.61 -12.42 9.82
C LEU A 175 -9.15 -11.07 9.35
N TYR A 176 -8.42 -10.33 8.49
CA TYR A 176 -8.95 -9.13 7.83
C TYR A 176 -10.06 -9.47 6.85
N ARG A 177 -9.86 -10.47 6.00
CA ARG A 177 -10.87 -10.94 5.04
C ARG A 177 -12.13 -11.43 5.74
N ALA A 178 -11.97 -12.06 6.89
CA ALA A 178 -13.09 -12.50 7.73
C ALA A 178 -13.73 -11.36 8.55
N GLY A 179 -13.14 -10.18 8.61
CA GLY A 179 -13.64 -9.04 9.37
C GLY A 179 -13.40 -9.12 10.87
N VAL A 180 -12.46 -9.97 11.31
CA VAL A 180 -12.02 -10.05 12.71
C VAL A 180 -11.16 -8.84 13.04
N PHE A 181 -10.17 -8.52 12.22
CA PHE A 181 -9.45 -7.26 12.23
C PHE A 181 -9.91 -6.34 11.10
N THR A 182 -9.79 -5.04 11.30
CA THR A 182 -10.14 -4.02 10.30
C THR A 182 -9.06 -2.94 10.15
N GLY A 183 -7.98 -3.05 10.93
CA GLY A 183 -6.87 -2.11 10.92
C GLY A 183 -7.18 -0.75 11.54
N GLU A 184 -6.19 0.11 11.50
CA GLU A 184 -6.29 1.52 11.85
C GLU A 184 -6.95 2.32 10.71
N THR A 185 -7.04 3.62 10.85
CA THR A 185 -7.63 4.52 9.83
C THR A 185 -6.84 4.55 8.52
N ASP A 186 -5.53 4.27 8.57
CA ASP A 186 -4.63 4.14 7.42
C ASP A 186 -4.53 2.70 6.89
N GLY A 187 -5.27 1.76 7.48
CA GLY A 187 -5.27 0.35 7.12
C GLY A 187 -4.16 -0.48 7.77
N SER A 188 -3.25 0.11 8.56
CA SER A 188 -2.16 -0.60 9.23
C SER A 188 -2.66 -1.57 10.30
N PHE A 189 -1.86 -2.59 10.61
CA PHE A 189 -2.16 -3.63 11.59
C PHE A 189 -1.39 -3.46 12.90
N ARG A 190 -0.20 -2.89 12.90
CA ARG A 190 0.76 -2.77 14.02
C ARG A 190 1.23 -4.14 14.56
N PRO A 191 1.86 -4.98 13.72
CA PRO A 191 2.15 -6.39 14.04
C PRO A 191 3.02 -6.57 15.29
N GLU A 192 4.00 -5.69 15.50
CA GLU A 192 5.00 -5.79 16.57
C GLU A 192 4.56 -5.15 17.90
N GLU A 193 3.44 -4.42 17.91
CA GLU A 193 2.92 -3.85 19.15
C GLU A 193 2.20 -4.90 20.00
N ASN A 194 2.25 -4.74 21.32
CA ASN A 194 1.48 -5.58 22.22
C ASN A 194 -0.02 -5.31 22.05
N ILE A 195 -0.82 -6.37 22.02
CA ILE A 195 -2.27 -6.23 21.93
C ILE A 195 -2.84 -5.87 23.31
N SER A 196 -3.75 -4.89 23.36
CA SER A 196 -4.50 -4.57 24.57
C SER A 196 -5.66 -5.56 24.79
N ARG A 197 -6.13 -5.66 26.03
CA ARG A 197 -7.29 -6.52 26.38
C ARG A 197 -8.57 -6.08 25.67
N ALA A 198 -8.76 -4.78 25.43
CA ALA A 198 -9.90 -4.29 24.66
C ALA A 198 -9.85 -4.71 23.18
N GLU A 199 -8.68 -4.63 22.55
CA GLU A 199 -8.48 -5.10 21.17
C GLU A 199 -8.61 -6.62 21.06
N ALA A 200 -8.08 -7.36 22.02
CA ALA A 200 -8.25 -8.81 22.11
C ALA A 200 -9.74 -9.18 22.27
N ALA A 201 -10.49 -8.48 23.12
CA ALA A 201 -11.93 -8.68 23.30
C ALA A 201 -12.70 -8.43 21.99
N GLN A 202 -12.33 -7.39 21.23
CA GLN A 202 -12.92 -7.14 19.92
C GLN A 202 -12.67 -8.30 18.96
N ALA A 203 -11.43 -8.77 18.87
CA ALA A 203 -11.07 -9.86 17.97
C ALA A 203 -11.77 -11.18 18.38
N VAL A 204 -11.72 -11.53 19.65
CA VAL A 204 -12.38 -12.76 20.19
C VAL A 204 -13.91 -12.72 20.01
N ALA A 205 -14.54 -11.55 20.25
CA ALA A 205 -15.98 -11.39 20.01
C ALA A 205 -16.35 -11.56 18.54
N ARG A 206 -15.54 -11.02 17.63
CA ARG A 206 -15.73 -11.15 16.16
C ARG A 206 -15.45 -12.56 15.66
N MET A 207 -14.55 -13.29 16.30
CA MET A 207 -14.36 -14.71 16.04
C MET A 207 -15.59 -15.53 16.45
N ALA A 208 -16.09 -15.30 17.68
CA ALA A 208 -17.22 -16.04 18.23
C ALA A 208 -18.58 -15.69 17.57
N ALA A 209 -18.79 -14.44 17.17
CA ALA A 209 -20.05 -13.93 16.63
C ALA A 209 -19.84 -13.22 15.28
N SER A 210 -20.23 -13.87 14.20
CA SER A 210 -20.09 -13.35 12.83
C SER A 210 -20.84 -12.03 12.60
N SER A 211 -21.92 -11.76 13.35
CA SER A 211 -22.67 -10.51 13.31
C SER A 211 -21.88 -9.28 13.83
N MET A 212 -20.80 -9.49 14.55
CA MET A 212 -19.93 -8.43 15.09
C MET A 212 -18.74 -8.13 14.18
N ARG A 213 -18.53 -8.90 13.10
CA ARG A 213 -17.40 -8.72 12.19
C ARG A 213 -17.45 -7.38 11.47
N GLY A 214 -16.29 -6.74 11.38
CA GLY A 214 -16.14 -5.42 10.77
C GLY A 214 -16.02 -5.46 9.26
N LYS A 215 -16.32 -4.34 8.62
CA LYS A 215 -16.14 -4.15 7.17
C LYS A 215 -14.93 -3.28 6.88
N VAL A 216 -14.11 -3.72 5.95
CA VAL A 216 -12.95 -2.99 5.41
C VAL A 216 -12.75 -3.37 3.95
N THR A 217 -12.22 -2.44 3.17
CA THR A 217 -11.74 -2.70 1.80
C THR A 217 -10.33 -2.12 1.72
N LEU A 218 -9.36 -2.97 1.43
CA LEU A 218 -7.97 -2.58 1.24
C LEU A 218 -7.53 -3.07 -0.14
N ALA A 219 -7.25 -2.14 -1.03
CA ALA A 219 -6.61 -2.40 -2.31
C ALA A 219 -5.10 -2.22 -2.15
N LYS A 220 -4.34 -3.02 -2.88
CA LYS A 220 -2.90 -2.80 -2.97
C LYS A 220 -2.66 -1.38 -3.50
N PRO A 221 -1.74 -0.61 -2.91
CA PRO A 221 -1.35 0.66 -3.49
C PRO A 221 -1.00 0.48 -4.97
N GLU A 222 -1.59 1.30 -5.81
CA GLU A 222 -1.27 1.28 -7.24
C GLU A 222 0.23 1.59 -7.37
N VAL A 223 1.00 0.61 -7.86
CA VAL A 223 2.43 0.81 -8.11
C VAL A 223 2.53 1.78 -9.28
N PHE A 224 3.19 2.92 -9.05
CA PHE A 224 3.43 3.87 -10.11
C PHE A 224 4.17 3.18 -11.28
N SER A 225 3.62 3.31 -12.50
CA SER A 225 4.31 2.94 -13.74
C SER A 225 4.71 4.21 -14.49
N PRO A 226 5.97 4.35 -14.90
CA PRO A 226 6.39 5.46 -15.73
C PRO A 226 5.86 5.36 -17.16
N ASP A 227 5.39 4.18 -17.59
CA ASP A 227 5.02 3.89 -18.96
C ASP A 227 3.79 4.67 -19.42
N LEU A 228 3.88 5.21 -20.61
CA LEU A 228 2.79 5.86 -21.32
C LEU A 228 2.30 4.97 -22.46
N THR A 229 1.01 4.95 -22.68
CA THR A 229 0.39 4.26 -23.81
C THR A 229 -0.19 5.28 -24.78
N GLU A 230 -0.23 4.90 -26.06
CA GLU A 230 -0.85 5.72 -27.09
C GLU A 230 -2.34 5.95 -26.80
N GLN A 231 -2.76 7.18 -26.90
CA GLN A 231 -4.11 7.64 -26.65
C GLN A 231 -4.58 8.57 -27.78
N ALA A 232 -5.83 9.06 -27.69
CA ALA A 232 -6.33 10.06 -28.63
C ALA A 232 -5.46 11.33 -28.60
N SER A 233 -5.14 11.89 -29.78
CA SER A 233 -4.31 13.09 -29.89
C SER A 233 -4.92 14.28 -29.15
N LYS A 234 -4.12 14.94 -28.32
CA LYS A 234 -4.50 16.19 -27.64
C LYS A 234 -4.28 17.39 -28.56
N ASP A 235 -5.16 18.36 -28.40
CA ASP A 235 -5.05 19.68 -29.07
C ASP A 235 -4.11 20.63 -28.28
N ASP A 236 -3.90 21.82 -28.82
CA ASP A 236 -3.03 22.84 -28.20
C ASP A 236 -3.54 23.32 -26.83
N GLU A 237 -4.84 23.28 -26.58
CA GLU A 237 -5.43 23.68 -25.29
C GLU A 237 -4.93 22.81 -24.13
N TYR A 238 -4.69 21.50 -24.37
CA TYR A 238 -4.11 20.59 -23.39
C TYR A 238 -2.71 21.01 -22.92
N PHE A 239 -1.94 21.70 -23.78
CA PHE A 239 -0.54 22.08 -23.51
C PHE A 239 -0.37 23.52 -22.97
N LYS A 240 -1.43 24.31 -22.82
CA LYS A 240 -1.35 25.70 -22.38
C LYS A 240 -0.77 25.87 -20.96
N ASP A 241 -0.94 24.87 -20.09
CA ASP A 241 -0.42 24.82 -18.74
C ASP A 241 0.81 23.90 -18.63
N ALA A 242 1.50 23.68 -19.76
CA ALA A 242 2.69 22.85 -19.84
C ALA A 242 3.93 23.68 -20.13
N ALA A 243 5.08 23.21 -19.64
CA ALA A 243 6.41 23.68 -19.98
C ALA A 243 7.25 22.54 -20.52
N ILE A 244 8.17 22.88 -21.42
CA ILE A 244 9.21 21.96 -21.92
C ILE A 244 10.58 22.59 -21.69
N LEU A 245 11.45 21.86 -20.99
CA LEU A 245 12.84 22.22 -20.73
C LEU A 245 13.74 21.34 -21.60
N GLY A 246 14.61 21.93 -22.41
CA GLY A 246 15.48 21.11 -23.25
C GLY A 246 16.52 21.85 -24.05
N ASN A 247 17.26 21.08 -24.83
CA ASN A 247 18.41 21.50 -25.60
C ASN A 247 18.04 22.02 -27.02
N SER A 248 19.00 21.97 -27.96
CA SER A 248 18.80 22.41 -29.34
C SER A 248 17.72 21.62 -30.10
N LEU A 249 17.40 20.39 -29.69
CA LEU A 249 16.31 19.63 -30.28
C LEU A 249 14.96 20.24 -29.94
N VAL A 250 14.80 20.73 -28.69
CA VAL A 250 13.60 21.46 -28.26
C VAL A 250 13.51 22.82 -28.95
N GLU A 251 14.65 23.51 -29.22
CA GLU A 251 14.67 24.71 -30.07
C GLU A 251 14.10 24.42 -31.48
N GLY A 252 14.49 23.28 -32.05
CA GLY A 252 13.93 22.84 -33.34
C GLY A 252 12.45 22.48 -33.24
N LEU A 253 12.02 21.84 -32.17
CA LEU A 253 10.61 21.56 -31.92
C LEU A 253 9.79 22.85 -31.86
N LYS A 254 10.25 23.85 -31.11
CA LYS A 254 9.64 25.18 -31.05
C LYS A 254 9.53 25.84 -32.44
N MET A 255 10.54 25.65 -33.30
CA MET A 255 10.60 26.28 -34.62
C MET A 255 9.70 25.59 -35.65
N TYR A 256 9.62 24.26 -35.63
CA TYR A 256 9.03 23.46 -36.71
C TYR A 256 7.73 22.75 -36.35
N SER A 257 7.36 22.69 -35.03
CA SER A 257 6.12 22.07 -34.61
C SER A 257 4.95 23.04 -34.57
N LYS A 258 3.75 22.49 -34.37
CA LYS A 258 2.51 23.24 -34.11
C LYS A 258 2.14 23.29 -32.64
N LEU A 259 3.01 22.86 -31.73
CA LEU A 259 2.84 22.99 -30.30
C LEU A 259 3.09 24.45 -29.87
N THR A 260 2.13 25.34 -30.14
CA THR A 260 2.32 26.78 -29.98
C THR A 260 1.94 27.30 -28.59
N THR A 261 1.20 26.52 -27.82
CA THR A 261 0.70 26.92 -26.46
C THR A 261 1.59 26.48 -25.33
N ILE A 262 2.46 25.47 -25.55
CA ILE A 262 3.44 25.03 -24.54
C ILE A 262 4.51 26.12 -24.31
N ASN A 263 4.99 26.23 -23.07
CA ASN A 263 6.04 27.20 -22.74
C ASN A 263 7.43 26.56 -22.89
N TYR A 264 8.27 27.14 -23.76
CA TYR A 264 9.58 26.62 -24.09
C TYR A 264 10.68 27.26 -23.23
N TYR A 265 11.45 26.45 -22.55
CA TYR A 265 12.67 26.80 -21.81
C TYR A 265 13.82 26.02 -22.43
N SER A 266 14.46 26.57 -23.45
CA SER A 266 15.40 25.82 -24.29
C SER A 266 16.61 26.66 -24.70
N GLY A 267 17.69 25.98 -25.03
CA GLY A 267 18.93 26.62 -25.51
C GLY A 267 19.86 25.63 -26.20
N THR A 268 20.67 26.15 -27.12
CA THR A 268 21.69 25.35 -27.81
C THR A 268 22.74 24.81 -26.83
N SER A 269 23.19 23.58 -27.03
CA SER A 269 24.19 22.89 -26.18
C SER A 269 23.82 22.86 -24.69
N MET A 270 22.53 22.96 -24.36
CA MET A 270 22.07 22.91 -22.99
C MET A 270 22.28 21.53 -22.39
N SER A 271 22.93 21.49 -21.23
CA SER A 271 23.10 20.31 -20.37
C SER A 271 22.21 20.40 -19.14
N VAL A 272 22.03 19.30 -18.41
CA VAL A 272 21.30 19.25 -17.12
C VAL A 272 21.87 20.27 -16.14
N VAL A 273 23.20 20.35 -16.05
CA VAL A 273 23.91 21.28 -15.15
C VAL A 273 23.70 22.74 -15.55
N SER A 274 23.75 23.07 -16.85
CA SER A 274 23.50 24.42 -17.32
C SER A 274 22.04 24.82 -17.17
N ALA A 275 21.11 23.95 -17.59
CA ALA A 275 19.67 24.16 -17.41
C ALA A 275 19.26 24.39 -15.96
N SER A 276 19.86 23.64 -15.03
CA SER A 276 19.62 23.80 -13.58
C SER A 276 20.02 25.18 -13.04
N LYS A 277 20.90 25.90 -13.73
CA LYS A 277 21.39 27.22 -13.32
C LYS A 277 20.66 28.36 -14.02
N THR A 278 20.17 28.18 -15.21
CA THR A 278 19.67 29.26 -16.08
C THR A 278 18.17 29.14 -16.37
N GLU A 279 17.70 28.09 -17.04
CA GLU A 279 16.32 27.93 -17.49
C GLU A 279 15.39 27.40 -16.41
N LEU A 280 15.84 26.45 -15.59
CA LEU A 280 15.05 25.89 -14.52
C LEU A 280 14.54 26.93 -13.51
N PRO A 281 15.35 27.91 -13.01
CA PRO A 281 14.84 28.97 -12.16
C PRO A 281 13.76 29.85 -12.82
N GLN A 282 13.84 30.04 -14.14
CA GLN A 282 12.81 30.76 -14.89
C GLN A 282 11.53 29.96 -15.03
N LEU A 283 11.63 28.65 -15.34
CA LEU A 283 10.52 27.73 -15.40
C LEU A 283 9.78 27.70 -14.06
N LEU A 284 10.50 27.55 -12.95
CA LEU A 284 9.91 27.50 -11.61
C LEU A 284 9.35 28.85 -11.11
N GLY A 285 9.53 29.93 -11.87
CA GLY A 285 8.87 31.22 -11.64
C GLY A 285 7.40 31.24 -12.08
N THR A 286 6.91 30.21 -12.76
CA THR A 286 5.53 30.06 -13.24
C THR A 286 5.02 28.65 -12.87
N LYS A 287 3.73 28.55 -12.52
CA LYS A 287 3.13 27.24 -12.21
C LYS A 287 2.70 26.51 -13.47
N TYR A 288 3.08 25.23 -13.55
CA TYR A 288 2.71 24.34 -14.64
C TYR A 288 2.09 23.06 -14.11
N ALA A 289 1.05 22.56 -14.78
CA ALA A 289 0.48 21.26 -14.46
C ALA A 289 1.29 20.11 -15.11
N LYS A 290 2.07 20.41 -16.15
CA LYS A 290 2.86 19.43 -16.91
C LYS A 290 4.25 20.01 -17.21
N ILE A 291 5.31 19.27 -16.92
CA ILE A 291 6.69 19.67 -17.19
C ILE A 291 7.39 18.55 -17.95
N TYR A 292 7.80 18.82 -19.17
CA TYR A 292 8.53 17.91 -20.04
C TYR A 292 10.02 18.26 -20.00
N ILE A 293 10.90 17.26 -19.93
CA ILE A 293 12.35 17.47 -19.85
C ILE A 293 13.03 16.62 -20.93
N GLU A 294 13.65 17.29 -21.93
CA GLU A 294 14.43 16.65 -22.98
C GLU A 294 15.89 17.12 -22.88
N LEU A 295 16.72 16.37 -22.14
CA LEU A 295 18.15 16.64 -21.92
C LEU A 295 18.90 15.29 -21.94
N GLY A 296 20.22 15.35 -22.19
CA GLY A 296 21.10 14.20 -22.13
C GLY A 296 21.95 13.99 -23.38
N ILE A 297 21.51 14.43 -24.55
CA ILE A 297 22.31 14.27 -25.79
C ILE A 297 23.66 15.01 -25.68
N ASN A 298 23.71 16.12 -24.97
CA ASN A 298 24.95 16.91 -24.78
C ASN A 298 25.86 16.35 -23.70
N GLU A 299 25.36 15.47 -22.85
CA GLU A 299 26.09 14.74 -21.81
C GLU A 299 26.53 13.33 -22.23
N ILE A 300 26.22 12.91 -23.45
CA ILE A 300 26.38 11.51 -23.91
C ILE A 300 27.84 11.01 -23.81
N GLY A 301 28.81 11.88 -23.62
CA GLY A 301 30.22 11.56 -23.40
C GLY A 301 30.65 11.46 -21.93
N GLU A 302 29.75 11.78 -20.99
CA GLU A 302 30.02 11.78 -19.57
C GLU A 302 29.79 10.41 -18.92
N ASP A 303 30.04 10.29 -17.62
CA ASP A 303 29.67 9.12 -16.84
C ASP A 303 28.15 9.08 -16.62
N VAL A 304 27.49 8.00 -16.95
CA VAL A 304 26.03 7.85 -16.89
C VAL A 304 25.49 7.97 -15.48
N GLY A 305 26.24 7.55 -14.46
CA GLY A 305 25.85 7.67 -13.05
C GLY A 305 25.86 9.13 -12.60
N THR A 306 26.86 9.91 -13.02
CA THR A 306 26.92 11.37 -12.79
C THR A 306 25.77 12.08 -13.45
N PHE A 307 25.48 11.78 -14.72
CA PHE A 307 24.33 12.29 -15.45
C PHE A 307 23.00 11.97 -14.74
N LYS A 308 22.78 10.71 -14.33
CA LYS A 308 21.57 10.28 -13.59
C LYS A 308 21.40 11.06 -12.30
N ASN A 309 22.48 11.26 -11.53
CA ASN A 309 22.46 12.01 -10.28
C ASN A 309 22.09 13.48 -10.47
N ASP A 310 22.70 14.15 -11.47
CA ASP A 310 22.42 15.57 -11.77
C ASP A 310 20.98 15.75 -12.26
N TYR A 311 20.49 14.82 -13.10
CA TYR A 311 19.11 14.82 -13.59
C TYR A 311 18.12 14.60 -12.44
N GLY A 312 18.39 13.63 -11.54
CA GLY A 312 17.60 13.38 -10.36
C GLY A 312 17.50 14.58 -9.43
N ALA A 313 18.61 15.30 -9.22
CA ALA A 313 18.63 16.54 -8.44
C ALA A 313 17.82 17.67 -9.08
N MET A 314 17.75 17.73 -10.41
CA MET A 314 16.88 18.65 -11.15
C MET A 314 15.40 18.33 -10.90
N ILE A 315 15.02 17.04 -11.02
CA ILE A 315 13.65 16.56 -10.77
C ILE A 315 13.22 16.88 -9.33
N ASP A 316 14.09 16.64 -8.34
CA ASP A 316 13.80 16.93 -6.92
C ASP A 316 13.47 18.40 -6.69
N LYS A 317 14.17 19.31 -7.37
CA LYS A 317 13.85 20.75 -7.32
C LYS A 317 12.50 21.06 -7.95
N ILE A 318 12.18 20.43 -9.08
CA ILE A 318 10.87 20.59 -9.75
C ILE A 318 9.76 20.10 -8.83
N LYS A 319 9.85 18.88 -8.32
CA LYS A 319 8.83 18.30 -7.44
C LYS A 319 8.66 19.04 -6.12
N SER A 320 9.75 19.59 -5.59
CA SER A 320 9.68 20.43 -4.39
C SER A 320 8.95 21.77 -4.63
N ALA A 321 9.11 22.36 -5.81
CA ALA A 321 8.48 23.63 -6.15
C ALA A 321 7.05 23.46 -6.70
N GLU A 322 6.81 22.38 -7.44
CA GLU A 322 5.57 22.06 -8.12
C GLU A 322 5.14 20.60 -7.81
N PRO A 323 4.70 20.30 -6.58
CA PRO A 323 4.42 18.93 -6.13
C PRO A 323 3.26 18.26 -6.88
N ASP A 324 2.34 19.04 -7.46
CA ASP A 324 1.19 18.55 -8.20
C ASP A 324 1.44 18.41 -9.71
N ALA A 325 2.60 18.89 -10.20
CA ALA A 325 2.92 18.83 -11.62
C ALA A 325 3.24 17.41 -12.07
N LYS A 326 2.67 17.00 -13.20
CA LYS A 326 3.08 15.77 -13.89
C LYS A 326 4.41 16.02 -14.59
N VAL A 327 5.48 15.35 -14.15
CA VAL A 327 6.81 15.46 -14.76
C VAL A 327 7.00 14.34 -15.76
N TYR A 328 7.42 14.70 -16.98
CA TYR A 328 7.70 13.78 -18.08
C TYR A 328 9.18 13.83 -18.39
N ILE A 329 9.88 12.74 -18.23
CA ILE A 329 11.25 12.54 -18.69
C ILE A 329 11.16 12.04 -20.13
N MET A 330 11.68 12.80 -21.06
CA MET A 330 11.70 12.45 -22.48
C MET A 330 12.96 11.66 -22.80
N ALA A 331 12.83 10.61 -23.60
CA ALA A 331 13.97 9.83 -24.06
C ALA A 331 14.88 10.68 -24.96
N ILE A 332 16.17 10.47 -24.85
CA ILE A 332 17.14 11.00 -25.83
C ILE A 332 16.84 10.37 -27.19
N LEU A 333 16.69 11.20 -28.21
CA LEU A 333 16.34 10.76 -29.56
C LEU A 333 17.43 9.90 -30.20
N PRO A 334 17.09 9.00 -31.14
CA PRO A 334 18.09 8.20 -31.84
C PRO A 334 19.00 9.08 -32.70
N VAL A 335 20.24 8.63 -32.89
CA VAL A 335 21.19 9.24 -33.83
C VAL A 335 21.28 8.42 -35.13
N SER A 336 21.70 9.05 -36.22
CA SER A 336 21.88 8.31 -37.48
C SER A 336 23.04 7.33 -37.43
N LYS A 337 23.00 6.30 -38.29
CA LYS A 337 24.06 5.30 -38.37
C LYS A 337 25.43 5.92 -38.69
N THR A 338 25.45 6.91 -39.56
CA THR A 338 26.69 7.65 -39.90
C THR A 338 27.24 8.37 -38.70
N LYS A 339 26.36 9.03 -37.94
CA LYS A 339 26.77 9.77 -36.71
C LYS A 339 27.27 8.81 -35.62
N SER A 340 26.59 7.69 -35.44
CA SER A 340 26.98 6.65 -34.47
C SER A 340 28.33 6.01 -34.78
N SER A 341 28.79 6.04 -36.06
CA SER A 341 30.01 5.41 -36.51
C SER A 341 31.15 6.39 -36.82
N ASP A 342 31.01 7.68 -36.49
CA ASP A 342 31.99 8.72 -36.82
C ASP A 342 33.20 8.76 -35.87
N GLY A 343 33.20 7.91 -34.84
CA GLY A 343 34.26 7.82 -33.80
C GLY A 343 34.10 8.83 -32.65
N GLY A 344 33.01 9.60 -32.62
CA GLY A 344 32.65 10.48 -31.52
C GLY A 344 31.84 9.79 -30.42
N ASN A 345 31.35 10.56 -29.48
CA ASN A 345 30.58 10.05 -28.33
C ASN A 345 29.10 9.74 -28.66
N TYR A 346 28.59 10.24 -29.79
CA TYR A 346 27.17 10.12 -30.18
C TYR A 346 26.87 8.74 -30.77
N THR A 347 27.09 7.66 -30.01
CA THR A 347 26.80 6.28 -30.46
C THR A 347 25.40 5.88 -30.02
N ILE A 348 24.76 5.01 -30.82
CA ILE A 348 23.40 4.53 -30.52
C ILE A 348 23.39 3.68 -29.22
N GLU A 349 24.49 3.00 -28.91
CA GLU A 349 24.68 2.23 -27.69
C GLU A 349 24.66 3.16 -26.48
N ARG A 350 25.38 4.28 -26.55
CA ARG A 350 25.38 5.30 -25.46
C ARG A 350 23.99 5.93 -25.29
N VAL A 351 23.30 6.25 -26.39
CA VAL A 351 21.92 6.75 -26.32
C VAL A 351 21.01 5.77 -25.57
N LYS A 352 21.11 4.47 -25.88
CA LYS A 352 20.32 3.43 -25.20
C LYS A 352 20.71 3.27 -23.71
N GLU A 353 22.00 3.36 -23.40
CA GLU A 353 22.48 3.32 -22.00
C GLU A 353 21.89 4.47 -21.16
N TYR A 354 21.92 5.69 -21.72
CA TYR A 354 21.35 6.87 -21.05
C TYR A 354 19.83 6.78 -20.94
N ASN A 355 19.15 6.29 -21.97
CA ASN A 355 17.69 6.10 -21.94
C ASN A 355 17.28 5.07 -20.91
N SER A 356 18.08 4.00 -20.71
CA SER A 356 17.85 3.05 -19.62
C SER A 356 17.96 3.73 -18.23
N ALA A 357 18.98 4.58 -18.05
CA ALA A 357 19.16 5.33 -16.82
C ALA A 357 18.03 6.34 -16.57
N LEU A 358 17.52 6.99 -17.63
CA LEU A 358 16.35 7.90 -17.55
C LEU A 358 15.07 7.15 -17.20
N TYR A 359 14.86 5.94 -17.73
CA TYR A 359 13.71 5.10 -17.39
C TYR A 359 13.74 4.65 -15.93
N GLU A 360 14.91 4.19 -15.46
CA GLU A 360 15.10 3.87 -14.03
C GLU A 360 14.82 5.09 -13.14
N LEU A 361 15.34 6.27 -13.52
CA LEU A 361 15.11 7.52 -12.80
C LEU A 361 13.62 7.91 -12.80
N ALA A 362 12.92 7.70 -13.91
CA ALA A 362 11.48 7.94 -14.01
C ALA A 362 10.70 7.08 -12.99
N THR A 363 11.07 5.82 -12.86
CA THR A 363 10.50 4.89 -11.86
C THR A 363 10.84 5.34 -10.43
N GLU A 364 12.12 5.62 -10.15
CA GLU A 364 12.60 6.03 -8.82
C GLU A 364 11.97 7.34 -8.33
N LYS A 365 11.73 8.26 -9.26
CA LYS A 365 11.20 9.61 -8.97
C LYS A 365 9.70 9.72 -9.22
N GLU A 366 9.01 8.63 -9.56
CA GLU A 366 7.58 8.64 -9.93
C GLU A 366 7.27 9.73 -10.97
N CYS A 367 8.04 9.75 -12.06
CA CYS A 367 7.87 10.58 -13.24
C CYS A 367 7.44 9.73 -14.42
N TYR A 368 6.67 10.28 -15.34
CA TYR A 368 6.33 9.58 -16.58
C TYR A 368 7.54 9.55 -17.53
N TYR A 369 7.70 8.44 -18.25
CA TYR A 369 8.73 8.29 -19.26
C TYR A 369 8.09 8.37 -20.65
N LEU A 370 8.48 9.37 -21.43
CA LEU A 370 8.03 9.54 -22.81
C LEU A 370 9.11 8.96 -23.74
N ASP A 371 8.83 7.79 -24.30
CA ASP A 371 9.79 7.06 -25.14
C ASP A 371 9.88 7.63 -26.57
N ASP A 372 10.34 8.85 -26.70
CA ASP A 372 10.52 9.55 -27.97
C ASP A 372 11.54 8.84 -28.89
N PHE A 373 12.44 8.05 -28.30
CA PHE A 373 13.37 7.21 -29.06
C PHE A 373 12.60 6.20 -29.95
N ALA A 374 11.60 5.53 -29.36
CA ALA A 374 10.80 4.56 -30.09
C ALA A 374 10.01 5.19 -31.24
N ALA A 375 9.62 6.46 -31.11
CA ALA A 375 8.89 7.18 -32.17
C ALA A 375 9.70 7.42 -33.44
N LEU A 376 11.04 7.52 -33.32
CA LEU A 376 11.92 7.97 -34.42
C LEU A 376 12.96 6.93 -34.86
N VAL A 377 13.16 5.86 -34.08
CA VAL A 377 14.12 4.81 -34.42
C VAL A 377 13.61 3.99 -35.62
N GLY A 378 14.44 3.84 -36.64
CA GLY A 378 14.15 2.98 -37.80
C GLY A 378 14.33 1.49 -37.48
N SER A 379 13.90 0.64 -38.41
CA SER A 379 13.99 -0.82 -38.29
C SER A 379 15.43 -1.36 -38.19
N ASP A 380 16.42 -0.55 -38.56
CA ASP A 380 17.85 -0.85 -38.45
C ASP A 380 18.44 -0.39 -37.09
N GLY A 381 17.63 0.21 -36.22
CA GLY A 381 17.99 0.67 -34.90
C GLY A 381 18.60 2.08 -34.86
N TYR A 382 18.54 2.85 -35.92
CA TYR A 382 19.09 4.20 -36.05
C TYR A 382 18.03 5.20 -36.53
N LEU A 383 18.31 6.51 -36.40
CA LEU A 383 17.54 7.56 -37.06
C LEU A 383 17.82 7.49 -38.54
N ALA A 384 16.77 7.48 -39.38
CA ALA A 384 16.94 7.42 -40.84
C ALA A 384 17.65 8.67 -41.37
N ALA A 385 18.50 8.50 -42.39
CA ALA A 385 19.36 9.58 -42.92
C ALA A 385 18.57 10.75 -43.51
N ASP A 386 17.38 10.54 -44.00
CA ASP A 386 16.48 11.58 -44.53
C ASP A 386 15.66 12.30 -43.45
N GLN A 387 15.71 11.81 -42.22
CA GLN A 387 15.05 12.39 -41.05
C GLN A 387 15.93 13.41 -40.28
N THR A 388 17.18 13.54 -40.65
CA THR A 388 18.15 14.38 -39.95
C THR A 388 19.07 15.14 -40.92
N TRP A 389 19.60 16.30 -40.49
CA TRP A 389 20.57 17.07 -41.27
C TRP A 389 22.03 16.67 -41.02
N ASP A 390 22.35 16.35 -39.80
CA ASP A 390 23.72 16.11 -39.31
C ASP A 390 23.88 14.81 -38.52
N GLY A 391 22.81 14.03 -38.47
CA GLY A 391 22.76 12.79 -37.71
C GLY A 391 22.20 12.90 -36.28
N VAL A 392 21.91 14.11 -35.82
CA VAL A 392 21.34 14.44 -34.50
C VAL A 392 20.09 15.33 -34.65
N HIS A 393 20.23 16.49 -35.33
CA HIS A 393 19.15 17.45 -35.47
C HIS A 393 18.16 17.01 -36.55
N LEU A 394 16.87 17.10 -36.23
CA LEU A 394 15.80 16.57 -37.08
C LEU A 394 15.43 17.51 -38.23
N THR A 395 14.90 16.95 -39.32
CA THR A 395 14.24 17.73 -40.36
C THR A 395 12.87 18.22 -39.92
N PRO A 396 12.29 19.26 -40.56
CA PRO A 396 10.95 19.76 -40.19
C PRO A 396 9.86 18.69 -40.23
N ALA A 397 9.94 17.75 -41.18
CA ALA A 397 8.99 16.65 -41.28
C ALA A 397 9.10 15.69 -40.09
N THR A 398 10.32 15.43 -39.62
CA THR A 398 10.58 14.57 -38.46
C THR A 398 10.12 15.22 -37.17
N TYR A 399 10.25 16.53 -37.03
CA TYR A 399 9.66 17.26 -35.89
C TYR A 399 8.13 17.11 -35.84
N THR A 400 7.46 16.99 -36.97
CA THR A 400 6.01 16.71 -37.00
C THR A 400 5.70 15.30 -36.46
N VAL A 401 6.56 14.31 -36.73
CA VAL A 401 6.40 12.95 -36.17
C VAL A 401 6.57 12.99 -34.68
N TRP A 402 7.61 13.66 -34.15
CA TRP A 402 7.87 13.81 -32.73
C TRP A 402 6.74 14.57 -32.03
N GLU A 403 6.26 15.68 -32.58
CA GLU A 403 5.09 16.40 -32.09
C GLU A 403 3.87 15.49 -31.93
N ASN A 404 3.55 14.67 -32.95
CA ASN A 404 2.41 13.78 -32.91
C ASN A 404 2.56 12.73 -31.78
N TYR A 405 3.78 12.24 -31.55
CA TYR A 405 4.06 11.32 -30.45
C TYR A 405 3.79 11.97 -29.10
N ILE A 406 4.28 13.19 -28.86
CA ILE A 406 4.02 13.96 -27.64
C ILE A 406 2.52 14.18 -27.43
N ARG A 407 1.76 14.41 -28.52
CA ARG A 407 0.30 14.63 -28.45
C ARG A 407 -0.51 13.39 -28.10
N THR A 408 0.03 12.21 -28.37
CA THR A 408 -0.68 10.93 -28.17
C THR A 408 -0.20 10.14 -26.95
N HIS A 409 0.93 10.49 -26.33
CA HIS A 409 1.51 9.78 -25.17
C HIS A 409 1.53 10.69 -23.94
N TYR A 410 0.51 10.55 -23.11
CA TYR A 410 0.35 11.36 -21.91
C TYR A 410 -0.25 10.53 -20.77
N ALA A 411 -0.02 10.98 -19.52
CA ALA A 411 -0.60 10.36 -18.35
C ALA A 411 -2.12 10.51 -18.35
N ALA A 412 -2.82 9.41 -18.15
CA ALA A 412 -4.28 9.42 -18.05
C ALA A 412 -4.77 10.46 -17.04
N GLU A 413 -5.85 11.14 -17.36
CA GLU A 413 -6.56 12.00 -16.42
C GLU A 413 -7.34 11.09 -15.46
N LYS A 414 -7.12 11.24 -14.15
CA LYS A 414 -7.86 10.51 -13.12
C LYS A 414 -9.26 11.08 -12.95
#